data_0d685f914d0e44cc547cc34b14cf39ab
#
_entry.id   0d685f914d0e44cc547cc34b14cf39ab
#
_cell.length_a   1.000
_cell.length_b   1.000
_cell.length_c   1.000
_cell.angle_alpha   90.00
_cell.angle_beta   90.00
_cell.angle_gamma   90.00
#
_symmetry.space_group_name_H-M   'P 1'
#
loop_
_entity.id
_entity.type
_entity.pdbx_description
1 polymer ?
#
loop_
_entity_poly.entity_id
_entity_poly.type
_entity_poly.pdbx_seq_one_letter_code
_entity_poly.pdbx_strand_id
1 'polypeptide(L)'
;MKILLLRLILCLTFQGIFLQSSFALVDSNVREFLENRVNQWPEIYLTSFKFSDISKDLIYPKWFEGSWLVTSQDIINDSEEPVIYKVNFFKNYSDVIVGNRAKNSESIGKAIFGDTLIKVVNDPDSINNQITYLKDDFYIDSRITERNQIQDDDIFFADELVIQTVHKPGASRVNQVETISKFQKCDSEQLEINVSQKNDICGFQYVATYGSKVGDPSIHAIKTNKYKLTFKFIEN
;
A
#
# COMPACT_ATOMS: atom_id res chain seq x y z
N MET A 1 -36.95 -13.06 40.43
CA MET A 1 -35.58 -12.53 40.35
C MET A 1 -34.64 -13.36 39.49
N LYS A 2 -34.54 -14.69 39.63
CA LYS A 2 -33.66 -15.58 38.81
C LYS A 2 -33.99 -15.61 37.33
N ILE A 3 -35.25 -15.55 36.94
CA ILE A 3 -35.67 -15.60 35.51
C ILE A 3 -35.35 -14.28 34.79
N LEU A 4 -35.37 -13.13 35.48
CA LEU A 4 -35.00 -11.84 34.91
C LEU A 4 -33.51 -11.73 34.64
N LEU A 5 -32.68 -12.30 35.53
CA LEU A 5 -31.22 -12.33 35.36
C LEU A 5 -30.79 -13.22 34.16
N LEU A 6 -31.47 -14.36 33.98
CA LEU A 6 -31.20 -15.27 32.87
C LEU A 6 -31.52 -14.65 31.48
N ARG A 7 -32.59 -13.85 31.40
CA ARG A 7 -32.94 -13.12 30.17
C ARG A 7 -31.96 -11.99 29.87
N LEU A 8 -31.41 -11.33 30.89
CA LEU A 8 -30.41 -10.28 30.71
C LEU A 8 -29.08 -10.85 30.20
N ILE A 9 -28.63 -12.00 30.71
CA ILE A 9 -27.42 -12.68 30.27
C ILE A 9 -27.57 -13.18 28.81
N LEU A 10 -28.74 -13.69 28.43
CA LEU A 10 -29.00 -14.16 27.06
C LEU A 10 -29.02 -13.00 26.07
N CYS A 11 -29.51 -11.80 26.44
CA CYS A 11 -29.43 -10.61 25.57
C CYS A 11 -27.99 -10.09 25.34
N LEU A 12 -27.14 -10.14 26.39
CA LEU A 12 -25.76 -9.68 26.29
C LEU A 12 -24.88 -10.62 25.44
N THR A 13 -25.13 -11.94 25.47
CA THR A 13 -24.41 -12.91 24.63
C THR A 13 -24.85 -12.84 23.17
N PHE A 14 -26.11 -12.49 22.89
CA PHE A 14 -26.59 -12.37 21.50
C PHE A 14 -26.08 -11.11 20.81
N GLN A 15 -25.84 -10.00 21.53
CA GLN A 15 -25.25 -8.78 20.96
C GLN A 15 -23.76 -8.96 20.59
N GLY A 16 -23.01 -9.77 21.35
CA GLY A 16 -21.60 -10.06 21.04
C GLY A 16 -21.41 -10.88 19.74
N ILE A 17 -22.34 -11.79 19.45
CA ILE A 17 -22.27 -12.63 18.23
C ILE A 17 -22.60 -11.82 16.97
N PHE A 18 -23.51 -10.84 17.04
CA PHE A 18 -23.85 -10.00 15.89
C PHE A 18 -22.73 -8.99 15.52
N LEU A 19 -21.96 -8.51 16.49
CA LEU A 19 -20.83 -7.62 16.23
C LEU A 19 -19.67 -8.35 15.54
N GLN A 20 -19.34 -9.56 15.97
CA GLN A 20 -18.29 -10.37 15.32
C GLN A 20 -18.64 -10.77 13.89
N SER A 21 -19.90 -11.11 13.62
CA SER A 21 -20.33 -11.46 12.26
C SER A 21 -20.31 -10.27 11.29
N SER A 22 -20.56 -9.04 11.74
CA SER A 22 -20.51 -7.87 10.88
C SER A 22 -19.08 -7.47 10.50
N PHE A 23 -18.09 -7.59 11.38
CA PHE A 23 -16.68 -7.35 11.05
C PHE A 23 -16.14 -8.39 10.07
N ALA A 24 -16.40 -9.66 10.30
CA ALA A 24 -15.99 -10.74 9.40
C ALA A 24 -16.59 -10.59 7.99
N LEU A 25 -17.83 -10.10 7.87
CA LEU A 25 -18.49 -9.87 6.60
C LEU A 25 -17.88 -8.67 5.84
N VAL A 26 -17.50 -7.61 6.54
CA VAL A 26 -16.82 -6.44 5.93
C VAL A 26 -15.45 -6.85 5.40
N ASP A 27 -14.67 -7.58 6.18
CA ASP A 27 -13.36 -8.06 5.77
C ASP A 27 -13.41 -8.99 4.56
N SER A 28 -14.42 -9.88 4.49
CA SER A 28 -14.59 -10.75 3.32
C SER A 28 -14.93 -9.97 2.04
N ASN A 29 -15.75 -8.93 2.14
CA ASN A 29 -16.12 -8.09 1.01
C ASN A 29 -14.92 -7.25 0.50
N VAL A 30 -14.08 -6.73 1.42
CA VAL A 30 -12.86 -5.99 1.05
C VAL A 30 -11.86 -6.94 0.39
N ARG A 31 -11.68 -8.17 0.91
CA ARG A 31 -10.81 -9.17 0.32
C ARG A 31 -11.26 -9.53 -1.10
N GLU A 32 -12.52 -9.83 -1.29
CA GLU A 32 -13.08 -10.13 -2.61
C GLU A 32 -12.88 -8.96 -3.59
N PHE A 33 -13.11 -7.73 -3.12
CA PHE A 33 -12.86 -6.54 -3.91
C PHE A 33 -11.39 -6.45 -4.35
N LEU A 34 -10.42 -6.62 -3.44
CA LEU A 34 -9.00 -6.54 -3.73
C LEU A 34 -8.53 -7.67 -4.67
N GLU A 35 -9.02 -8.91 -4.50
CA GLU A 35 -8.73 -10.01 -5.42
C GLU A 35 -9.27 -9.72 -6.83
N ASN A 36 -10.47 -9.19 -6.93
CA ASN A 36 -11.06 -8.77 -8.21
C ASN A 36 -10.24 -7.65 -8.86
N ARG A 37 -9.70 -6.69 -8.08
CA ARG A 37 -8.83 -5.64 -8.61
C ARG A 37 -7.56 -6.22 -9.23
N VAL A 38 -6.89 -7.16 -8.57
CA VAL A 38 -5.70 -7.83 -9.15
C VAL A 38 -6.04 -8.54 -10.45
N ASN A 39 -7.20 -9.23 -10.51
CA ASN A 39 -7.62 -9.97 -11.70
C ASN A 39 -7.97 -9.07 -12.89
N GLN A 40 -8.44 -7.85 -12.62
CA GLN A 40 -8.84 -6.86 -13.62
C GLN A 40 -7.70 -5.89 -13.97
N TRP A 41 -6.64 -5.84 -13.16
CA TRP A 41 -5.51 -4.95 -13.42
C TRP A 41 -4.89 -5.21 -14.81
N PRO A 42 -4.52 -4.21 -15.60
CA PRO A 42 -4.45 -2.78 -15.27
C PRO A 42 -5.69 -1.94 -15.65
N GLU A 43 -6.79 -2.55 -16.00
CA GLU A 43 -7.99 -1.81 -16.36
C GLU A 43 -8.62 -1.17 -15.13
N ILE A 44 -8.81 0.15 -15.16
CA ILE A 44 -9.49 0.84 -14.08
C ILE A 44 -10.99 0.89 -14.38
N TYR A 45 -11.79 0.32 -13.46
CA TYR A 45 -13.22 0.56 -13.46
C TYR A 45 -13.49 1.65 -12.43
N LEU A 46 -14.04 2.79 -12.87
CA LEU A 46 -14.50 3.90 -12.02
C LEU A 46 -15.74 3.50 -11.17
N THR A 47 -15.81 2.25 -10.73
CA THR A 47 -16.79 1.84 -9.75
C THR A 47 -16.34 2.35 -8.39
N SER A 48 -17.15 3.23 -7.81
CA SER A 48 -16.97 3.79 -6.48
C SER A 48 -16.33 2.78 -5.53
N PHE A 49 -15.13 3.07 -5.03
CA PHE A 49 -14.46 2.36 -3.95
C PHE A 49 -15.32 2.48 -2.68
N LYS A 50 -16.27 1.57 -2.50
CA LYS A 50 -17.27 1.62 -1.42
C LYS A 50 -16.66 1.52 -0.02
N PHE A 51 -15.39 1.10 0.08
CA PHE A 51 -14.72 0.79 1.34
C PHE A 51 -13.55 1.74 1.65
N SER A 52 -13.32 2.76 0.80
CA SER A 52 -12.19 3.67 0.94
C SER A 52 -12.27 4.47 2.24
N ASP A 53 -11.25 4.34 3.08
CA ASP A 53 -11.05 5.16 4.29
C ASP A 53 -9.67 5.84 4.23
N ILE A 54 -9.66 7.07 3.74
CA ILE A 54 -8.46 7.90 3.66
C ILE A 54 -8.21 8.74 4.92
N SER A 55 -9.06 8.65 5.94
CA SER A 55 -8.88 9.40 7.18
C SER A 55 -7.72 8.86 8.04
N LYS A 56 -7.30 7.62 7.80
CA LYS A 56 -6.24 6.93 8.53
C LYS A 56 -5.05 6.65 7.63
N ASP A 57 -3.88 6.46 8.21
CA ASP A 57 -2.70 5.99 7.49
C ASP A 57 -2.86 4.51 7.09
N LEU A 58 -2.02 4.05 6.16
CA LEU A 58 -1.92 2.63 5.81
C LEU A 58 -1.35 1.87 7.01
N ILE A 59 -2.10 0.87 7.49
CA ILE A 59 -1.75 0.10 8.67
C ILE A 59 -1.19 -1.25 8.22
N TYR A 60 -0.04 -1.62 8.75
CA TYR A 60 0.65 -2.86 8.43
C TYR A 60 0.51 -3.91 9.53
N PRO A 61 0.55 -5.22 9.23
CA PRO A 61 0.61 -6.27 10.23
C PRO A 61 1.87 -6.14 11.11
N LYS A 62 1.83 -6.70 12.32
CA LYS A 62 2.95 -6.66 13.27
C LYS A 62 4.26 -7.21 12.71
N TRP A 63 4.20 -8.16 11.79
CA TRP A 63 5.39 -8.75 11.18
C TRP A 63 6.13 -7.81 10.20
N PHE A 64 5.58 -6.62 9.90
CA PHE A 64 6.29 -5.56 9.18
C PHE A 64 7.16 -4.67 10.10
N GLU A 65 6.97 -4.71 11.43
CA GLU A 65 7.69 -3.82 12.35
C GLU A 65 9.21 -3.98 12.19
N GLY A 66 9.93 -2.88 12.00
CA GLY A 66 11.39 -2.83 11.90
C GLY A 66 11.92 -2.19 10.62
N SER A 67 13.19 -2.43 10.36
CA SER A 67 13.90 -1.92 9.18
C SER A 67 14.19 -3.05 8.21
N TRP A 68 14.00 -2.78 6.92
CA TRP A 68 14.07 -3.78 5.87
C TRP A 68 14.92 -3.33 4.69
N LEU A 69 15.75 -4.22 4.16
CA LEU A 69 16.34 -4.09 2.84
C LEU A 69 15.40 -4.72 1.82
N VAL A 70 14.89 -3.92 0.90
CA VAL A 70 13.94 -4.37 -0.11
C VAL A 70 14.67 -4.53 -1.43
N THR A 71 14.46 -5.68 -2.08
CA THR A 71 14.81 -5.91 -3.48
C THR A 71 13.51 -5.90 -4.28
N SER A 72 13.40 -5.02 -5.26
CA SER A 72 12.23 -4.86 -6.14
C SER A 72 12.64 -5.14 -7.58
N GLN A 73 12.09 -6.21 -8.17
CA GLN A 73 12.31 -6.62 -9.55
C GLN A 73 11.04 -6.38 -10.36
N ASP A 74 11.14 -5.59 -11.45
CA ASP A 74 10.06 -5.50 -12.43
C ASP A 74 10.02 -6.79 -13.26
N ILE A 75 8.90 -7.53 -13.15
CA ILE A 75 8.75 -8.81 -13.85
C ILE A 75 8.00 -8.68 -15.19
N ILE A 76 7.58 -7.47 -15.57
CA ILE A 76 7.09 -7.16 -16.91
C ILE A 76 8.26 -6.71 -17.79
N ASN A 77 9.18 -5.90 -17.23
CA ASN A 77 10.39 -5.42 -17.90
C ASN A 77 11.61 -6.11 -17.29
N ASP A 78 11.71 -7.42 -17.47
CA ASP A 78 12.70 -8.31 -16.83
C ASP A 78 14.16 -8.01 -17.22
N SER A 79 14.39 -7.11 -18.18
CA SER A 79 15.72 -6.63 -18.57
C SER A 79 16.28 -5.52 -17.66
N GLU A 80 15.47 -4.98 -16.74
CA GLU A 80 15.91 -3.95 -15.81
C GLU A 80 16.54 -4.59 -14.57
N GLU A 81 17.65 -4.01 -14.11
CA GLU A 81 18.29 -4.43 -12.86
C GLU A 81 17.37 -4.21 -11.67
N PRO A 82 17.39 -5.10 -10.66
CA PRO A 82 16.57 -4.92 -9.46
C PRO A 82 16.92 -3.62 -8.74
N VAL A 83 15.91 -2.91 -8.27
CA VAL A 83 16.08 -1.72 -7.44
C VAL A 83 16.17 -2.15 -5.98
N ILE A 84 17.21 -1.69 -5.27
CA ILE A 84 17.46 -2.01 -3.86
C ILE A 84 17.36 -0.74 -3.03
N TYR A 85 16.54 -0.79 -1.96
CA TYR A 85 16.33 0.35 -1.07
C TYR A 85 15.98 -0.11 0.35
N LYS A 86 16.06 0.83 1.31
CA LYS A 86 15.70 0.56 2.70
C LYS A 86 14.35 1.17 3.03
N VAL A 87 13.54 0.45 3.82
CA VAL A 87 12.28 0.95 4.38
C VAL A 87 12.21 0.67 5.86
N ASN A 88 11.39 1.46 6.55
CA ASN A 88 11.18 1.33 7.99
C ASN A 88 9.71 1.41 8.32
N PHE A 89 9.26 0.52 9.22
CA PHE A 89 7.92 0.48 9.77
C PHE A 89 8.01 0.50 11.30
N PHE A 90 7.15 1.26 11.94
CA PHE A 90 7.21 1.47 13.38
C PHE A 90 5.81 1.60 13.98
N LYS A 91 5.72 1.38 15.28
CA LYS A 91 4.50 1.65 16.05
C LYS A 91 4.29 3.14 16.20
N ASN A 92 3.11 3.60 15.82
CA ASN A 92 2.68 4.97 16.09
C ASN A 92 2.05 5.11 17.49
N TYR A 93 1.59 6.31 17.82
CA TYR A 93 0.95 6.61 19.12
C TYR A 93 -0.34 5.82 19.37
N SER A 94 -0.96 5.25 18.33
CA SER A 94 -2.16 4.42 18.44
C SER A 94 -1.83 2.92 18.52
N ASP A 95 -0.56 2.55 18.77
CA ASP A 95 -0.06 1.17 18.87
C ASP A 95 -0.26 0.33 17.61
N VAL A 96 -0.39 0.98 16.43
CA VAL A 96 -0.47 0.33 15.13
C VAL A 96 0.81 0.53 14.33
N ILE A 97 1.17 -0.45 13.49
CA ILE A 97 2.36 -0.37 12.64
C ILE A 97 2.05 0.48 11.40
N VAL A 98 2.86 1.50 11.17
CA VAL A 98 2.79 2.39 10.00
C VAL A 98 4.16 2.54 9.34
N GLY A 99 4.18 2.87 8.06
CA GLY A 99 5.42 3.16 7.34
C GLY A 99 5.97 4.55 7.69
N ASN A 100 7.30 4.69 7.75
CA ASN A 100 7.94 6.01 7.78
C ASN A 100 7.88 6.65 6.39
N ARG A 101 6.72 7.23 6.05
CA ARG A 101 6.34 7.60 4.69
C ARG A 101 7.39 8.44 3.97
N ALA A 102 7.80 9.59 4.52
CA ALA A 102 8.76 10.48 3.86
C ALA A 102 10.12 9.79 3.69
N LYS A 103 10.64 9.11 4.73
CA LYS A 103 11.93 8.39 4.64
C LYS A 103 11.87 7.21 3.68
N ASN A 104 10.78 6.44 3.69
CA ASN A 104 10.61 5.31 2.77
C ASN A 104 10.53 5.80 1.33
N SER A 105 9.72 6.83 1.06
CA SER A 105 9.62 7.44 -0.28
C SER A 105 10.93 8.10 -0.72
N GLU A 106 11.68 8.72 0.20
CA GLU A 106 13.01 9.28 -0.10
C GLU A 106 14.01 8.18 -0.46
N SER A 107 14.01 7.05 0.27
CA SER A 107 14.89 5.92 0.00
C SER A 107 14.57 5.27 -1.36
N ILE A 108 13.30 5.04 -1.66
CA ILE A 108 12.82 4.55 -2.96
C ILE A 108 13.19 5.55 -4.07
N GLY A 109 12.91 6.83 -3.84
CA GLY A 109 13.21 7.89 -4.80
C GLY A 109 14.71 8.01 -5.10
N LYS A 110 15.58 7.87 -4.10
CA LYS A 110 17.04 7.84 -4.30
C LYS A 110 17.48 6.66 -5.14
N ALA A 111 16.89 5.50 -4.92
CA ALA A 111 17.21 4.30 -5.70
C ALA A 111 16.76 4.43 -7.17
N ILE A 112 15.67 5.17 -7.45
CA ILE A 112 15.11 5.35 -8.79
C ILE A 112 15.70 6.58 -9.51
N PHE A 113 15.77 7.73 -8.82
CA PHE A 113 16.16 9.02 -9.42
C PHE A 113 17.63 9.37 -9.17
N GLY A 114 18.34 8.63 -8.31
CA GLY A 114 19.73 8.92 -7.94
C GLY A 114 19.87 10.33 -7.39
N ASP A 115 20.91 11.03 -7.88
CA ASP A 115 21.25 12.40 -7.47
C ASP A 115 20.23 13.46 -7.94
N THR A 116 19.25 13.10 -8.75
CA THR A 116 18.18 14.02 -9.16
C THR A 116 17.21 14.28 -8.01
N LEU A 117 17.04 13.32 -7.08
CA LEU A 117 16.20 13.53 -5.91
C LEU A 117 16.86 14.49 -4.92
N ILE A 118 16.14 15.54 -4.52
CA ILE A 118 16.57 16.49 -3.48
C ILE A 118 16.04 16.03 -2.12
N LYS A 119 14.73 15.88 -1.98
CA LYS A 119 14.07 15.48 -0.73
C LYS A 119 12.64 15.05 -0.97
N VAL A 120 12.08 14.34 0.02
CA VAL A 120 10.65 14.06 0.11
C VAL A 120 10.12 14.60 1.44
N VAL A 121 8.98 15.25 1.42
CA VAL A 121 8.33 15.81 2.61
C VAL A 121 6.86 15.41 2.66
N ASN A 122 6.37 15.07 3.86
CA ASN A 122 4.94 14.92 4.10
C ASN A 122 4.33 16.31 4.32
N ASP A 123 3.09 16.46 3.88
CA ASP A 123 2.28 17.61 4.27
C ASP A 123 1.95 17.48 5.78
N PRO A 124 2.25 18.49 6.59
CA PRO A 124 1.96 18.45 8.02
C PRO A 124 0.46 18.41 8.33
N ASP A 125 -0.37 18.93 7.44
CA ASP A 125 -1.82 19.05 7.62
C ASP A 125 -2.59 17.86 7.00
N SER A 126 -1.91 17.00 6.24
CA SER A 126 -2.54 15.86 5.56
C SER A 126 -1.63 14.65 5.50
N ILE A 127 -2.08 13.56 6.14
CA ILE A 127 -1.39 12.26 6.05
C ILE A 127 -1.38 11.66 4.63
N ASN A 128 -2.23 12.18 3.73
CA ASN A 128 -2.38 11.67 2.37
C ASN A 128 -1.59 12.45 1.33
N ASN A 129 -0.97 13.56 1.73
CA ASN A 129 -0.21 14.40 0.82
C ASN A 129 1.29 14.27 1.05
N GLN A 130 2.04 14.22 -0.05
CA GLN A 130 3.49 14.16 -0.03
C GLN A 130 4.06 14.90 -1.24
N ILE A 131 5.15 15.65 -1.03
CA ILE A 131 5.84 16.38 -2.10
C ILE A 131 7.25 15.81 -2.25
N THR A 132 7.58 15.40 -3.48
CA THR A 132 8.92 14.97 -3.89
C THR A 132 9.58 16.06 -4.70
N TYR A 133 10.69 16.61 -4.20
CA TYR A 133 11.48 17.63 -4.87
C TYR A 133 12.64 17.01 -5.65
N LEU A 134 12.78 17.39 -6.90
CA LEU A 134 13.81 16.97 -7.82
C LEU A 134 14.63 18.19 -8.27
N LYS A 135 15.81 17.97 -8.88
CA LYS A 135 16.61 19.02 -9.48
C LYS A 135 15.85 19.76 -10.59
N ASP A 136 16.37 20.91 -11.00
CA ASP A 136 15.86 21.73 -12.11
C ASP A 136 14.40 22.20 -11.91
N ASP A 137 14.04 22.53 -10.66
CA ASP A 137 12.72 23.02 -10.25
C ASP A 137 11.56 22.05 -10.56
N PHE A 138 11.87 20.74 -10.70
CA PHE A 138 10.84 19.72 -10.78
C PHE A 138 10.36 19.31 -9.40
N TYR A 139 9.06 19.15 -9.25
CA TYR A 139 8.51 18.49 -8.08
C TYR A 139 7.25 17.71 -8.42
N ILE A 140 6.96 16.70 -7.60
CA ILE A 140 5.78 15.83 -7.74
C ILE A 140 4.96 16.01 -6.48
N ASP A 141 3.74 16.51 -6.63
CA ASP A 141 2.73 16.56 -5.59
C ASP A 141 1.88 15.28 -5.71
N SER A 142 1.89 14.46 -4.67
CA SER A 142 1.20 13.17 -4.63
C SER A 142 0.14 13.19 -3.54
N ARG A 143 -1.11 12.97 -3.93
CA ARG A 143 -2.26 12.93 -3.03
C ARG A 143 -2.99 11.61 -3.16
N ILE A 144 -3.05 10.83 -2.06
CA ILE A 144 -3.87 9.63 -1.97
C ILE A 144 -5.34 10.06 -1.93
N THR A 145 -6.14 9.55 -2.85
CA THR A 145 -7.56 9.84 -2.98
C THR A 145 -8.45 8.69 -2.56
N GLU A 146 -7.93 7.46 -2.66
CA GLU A 146 -8.66 6.27 -2.28
C GLU A 146 -7.70 5.24 -1.70
N ARG A 147 -8.19 4.47 -0.72
CA ARG A 147 -7.43 3.41 -0.06
C ARG A 147 -8.35 2.32 0.41
N ASN A 148 -8.03 1.08 0.06
CA ASN A 148 -8.63 -0.11 0.62
C ASN A 148 -7.51 -1.00 1.16
N GLN A 149 -7.72 -1.61 2.30
CA GLN A 149 -6.75 -2.52 2.88
C GLN A 149 -7.41 -3.62 3.68
N ILE A 150 -6.77 -4.77 3.70
CA ILE A 150 -7.00 -5.84 4.64
C ILE A 150 -5.66 -6.34 5.17
N GLN A 151 -5.62 -6.69 6.42
CA GLN A 151 -4.45 -7.26 7.06
C GLN A 151 -4.85 -8.28 8.11
N ASP A 152 -4.10 -9.34 8.19
CA ASP A 152 -4.19 -10.35 9.23
C ASP A 152 -2.79 -10.88 9.60
N ASP A 153 -2.71 -11.99 10.32
CA ASP A 153 -1.44 -12.56 10.74
C ASP A 153 -0.60 -13.12 9.58
N ASP A 154 -1.22 -13.39 8.43
CA ASP A 154 -0.59 -14.06 7.29
C ASP A 154 -0.43 -13.16 6.07
N ILE A 155 -1.31 -12.18 5.86
CA ILE A 155 -1.35 -11.37 4.66
C ILE A 155 -1.51 -9.88 4.95
N PHE A 156 -0.85 -9.07 4.12
CA PHE A 156 -1.14 -7.65 3.92
C PHE A 156 -1.57 -7.45 2.47
N PHE A 157 -2.75 -6.88 2.28
CA PHE A 157 -3.28 -6.59 0.97
C PHE A 157 -3.89 -5.19 0.95
N ALA A 158 -3.43 -4.33 0.06
CA ALA A 158 -3.88 -2.95 -0.05
C ALA A 158 -3.95 -2.50 -1.50
N ASP A 159 -4.85 -1.57 -1.77
CA ASP A 159 -5.00 -0.83 -3.01
C ASP A 159 -5.08 0.66 -2.70
N GLU A 160 -4.21 1.45 -3.30
CA GLU A 160 -4.18 2.90 -3.16
C GLU A 160 -4.26 3.58 -4.53
N LEU A 161 -5.14 4.57 -4.63
CA LEU A 161 -5.22 5.46 -5.79
C LEU A 161 -4.66 6.83 -5.43
N VAL A 162 -3.71 7.30 -6.22
CA VAL A 162 -2.96 8.53 -6.00
C VAL A 162 -3.13 9.46 -7.19
N ILE A 163 -3.51 10.70 -6.96
CA ILE A 163 -3.35 11.78 -7.94
C ILE A 163 -1.94 12.33 -7.80
N GLN A 164 -1.18 12.30 -8.88
CA GLN A 164 0.14 12.88 -8.98
C GLN A 164 0.15 14.06 -9.94
N THR A 165 0.52 15.23 -9.44
CA THR A 165 0.77 16.40 -10.27
C THR A 165 2.28 16.59 -10.40
N VAL A 166 2.80 16.35 -11.59
CA VAL A 166 4.21 16.57 -11.93
C VAL A 166 4.35 18.00 -12.41
N HIS A 167 5.03 18.82 -11.63
CA HIS A 167 5.33 20.21 -11.94
C HIS A 167 6.74 20.32 -12.53
N LYS A 168 6.86 21.03 -13.64
CA LYS A 168 8.11 21.39 -14.28
C LYS A 168 8.03 22.83 -14.80
N PRO A 169 9.15 23.51 -15.02
CA PRO A 169 9.12 24.88 -15.54
C PRO A 169 8.24 25.01 -16.79
N GLY A 170 7.23 25.88 -16.70
CA GLY A 170 6.31 26.19 -17.81
C GLY A 170 5.21 25.15 -18.11
N ALA A 171 5.13 24.03 -17.39
CA ALA A 171 4.08 23.03 -17.60
C ALA A 171 3.81 22.17 -16.36
N SER A 172 2.57 21.68 -16.24
CA SER A 172 2.23 20.65 -15.25
C SER A 172 1.47 19.52 -15.93
N ARG A 173 1.64 18.32 -15.41
CA ARG A 173 0.92 17.14 -15.86
C ARG A 173 0.29 16.41 -14.68
N VAL A 174 -0.97 16.05 -14.80
CA VAL A 174 -1.68 15.26 -13.80
C VAL A 174 -1.78 13.83 -14.29
N ASN A 175 -1.46 12.88 -13.41
CA ASN A 175 -1.66 11.46 -13.62
C ASN A 175 -2.44 10.89 -12.45
N GLN A 176 -3.12 9.79 -12.68
CA GLN A 176 -3.63 8.90 -11.66
C GLN A 176 -2.69 7.69 -11.58
N VAL A 177 -2.30 7.28 -10.38
CA VAL A 177 -1.45 6.10 -10.17
C VAL A 177 -2.16 5.18 -9.19
N GLU A 178 -2.44 3.98 -9.61
CA GLU A 178 -2.97 2.91 -8.77
C GLU A 178 -1.81 2.00 -8.35
N THR A 179 -1.80 1.63 -7.08
CA THR A 179 -0.82 0.70 -6.53
C THR A 179 -1.52 -0.37 -5.70
N ILE A 180 -1.52 -1.60 -6.21
CA ILE A 180 -2.06 -2.76 -5.51
C ILE A 180 -0.88 -3.55 -4.93
N SER A 181 -0.85 -3.74 -3.61
CA SER A 181 0.22 -4.41 -2.88
C SER A 181 -0.31 -5.65 -2.17
N LYS A 182 0.32 -6.81 -2.40
CA LYS A 182 -0.02 -8.08 -1.73
C LYS A 182 1.25 -8.71 -1.19
N PHE A 183 1.38 -8.78 0.13
CA PHE A 183 2.56 -9.27 0.82
C PHE A 183 2.19 -10.33 1.85
N GLN A 184 3.12 -11.26 2.09
CA GLN A 184 3.05 -12.32 3.09
C GLN A 184 4.45 -12.64 3.62
N LYS A 185 4.55 -13.39 4.70
CA LYS A 185 5.82 -13.99 5.10
C LYS A 185 6.28 -14.95 4.00
N CYS A 186 7.59 -14.95 3.69
CA CYS A 186 8.09 -15.84 2.65
C CYS A 186 7.98 -17.30 3.10
N ASP A 187 7.50 -18.16 2.20
CA ASP A 187 7.55 -19.60 2.39
C ASP A 187 8.98 -20.10 2.16
N SER A 188 9.43 -21.05 2.99
CA SER A 188 10.78 -21.64 2.90
C SER A 188 11.07 -22.31 1.55
N GLU A 189 10.03 -22.70 0.81
CA GLU A 189 10.14 -23.32 -0.52
C GLU A 189 10.35 -22.29 -1.66
N GLN A 190 10.04 -21.01 -1.44
CA GLN A 190 10.17 -19.96 -2.45
C GLN A 190 11.56 -19.30 -2.48
N LEU A 191 12.39 -19.64 -1.53
CA LEU A 191 13.75 -19.11 -1.40
C LEU A 191 14.75 -20.12 -1.98
N GLU A 192 15.08 -19.92 -3.25
CA GLU A 192 16.28 -20.54 -3.80
C GLU A 192 17.49 -20.03 -3.01
N ILE A 193 18.18 -20.97 -2.32
CA ILE A 193 19.50 -20.82 -1.71
C ILE A 193 19.56 -20.22 -0.29
N ASN A 194 19.83 -21.11 0.68
CA ASN A 194 20.59 -20.89 1.93
C ASN A 194 20.48 -19.53 2.66
N VAL A 195 19.81 -19.60 3.80
CA VAL A 195 19.64 -18.55 4.81
C VAL A 195 18.38 -17.71 4.61
N SER A 196 17.23 -18.35 4.58
CA SER A 196 15.99 -17.69 4.95
C SER A 196 15.99 -17.48 6.46
N GLN A 197 16.20 -16.24 6.88
CA GLN A 197 15.77 -15.88 8.22
C GLN A 197 14.24 -15.99 8.23
N LYS A 198 13.70 -16.65 9.23
CA LYS A 198 12.27 -17.00 9.44
C LYS A 198 11.29 -15.79 9.36
N ASN A 199 11.76 -14.61 8.98
CA ASN A 199 11.05 -13.33 9.04
C ASN A 199 11.02 -12.57 7.69
N ASP A 200 11.58 -13.11 6.60
CA ASP A 200 11.54 -12.41 5.31
C ASP A 200 10.11 -12.23 4.81
N ILE A 201 9.84 -11.10 4.11
CA ILE A 201 8.55 -10.77 3.54
C ILE A 201 8.66 -10.85 2.02
N CYS A 202 7.70 -11.52 1.39
CA CYS A 202 7.61 -11.68 -0.05
C CYS A 202 6.27 -11.18 -0.57
N GLY A 203 6.24 -10.72 -1.82
CA GLY A 203 4.99 -10.38 -2.45
C GLY A 203 5.12 -9.64 -3.76
N PHE A 204 4.01 -9.10 -4.19
CA PHE A 204 3.89 -8.41 -5.46
C PHE A 204 3.28 -7.02 -5.27
N GLN A 205 3.71 -6.11 -6.13
CA GLN A 205 3.12 -4.80 -6.26
C GLN A 205 2.80 -4.55 -7.73
N TYR A 206 1.55 -4.21 -8.00
CA TYR A 206 1.03 -3.89 -9.32
C TYR A 206 0.85 -2.38 -9.38
N VAL A 207 1.48 -1.73 -10.34
CA VAL A 207 1.43 -0.28 -10.50
C VAL A 207 0.93 0.07 -11.89
N ALA A 208 -0.15 0.83 -11.97
CA ALA A 208 -0.69 1.35 -13.22
C ALA A 208 -0.77 2.87 -13.17
N THR A 209 -0.29 3.53 -14.22
CA THR A 209 -0.40 4.98 -14.39
C THR A 209 -1.41 5.28 -15.48
N TYR A 210 -2.37 6.13 -15.16
CA TYR A 210 -3.42 6.57 -16.07
C TYR A 210 -3.23 8.04 -16.41
N GLY A 211 -3.36 8.38 -17.68
CA GLY A 211 -3.31 9.77 -18.13
C GLY A 211 -4.64 10.48 -17.92
N SER A 212 -4.63 11.74 -17.52
CA SER A 212 -5.85 12.54 -17.51
C SER A 212 -6.18 13.00 -18.94
N LYS A 213 -7.02 12.27 -19.65
CA LYS A 213 -7.71 12.79 -20.82
C LYS A 213 -9.08 13.28 -20.35
N VAL A 214 -9.26 14.59 -20.33
CA VAL A 214 -10.57 15.20 -20.06
C VAL A 214 -11.56 14.70 -21.10
N GLY A 215 -12.63 14.01 -20.66
CA GLY A 215 -13.72 13.57 -21.50
C GLY A 215 -13.65 12.13 -22.04
N ASP A 216 -12.64 11.34 -21.69
CA ASP A 216 -12.57 9.93 -22.05
C ASP A 216 -12.99 9.05 -20.84
N PRO A 217 -14.15 8.36 -20.91
CA PRO A 217 -14.60 7.47 -19.85
C PRO A 217 -13.79 6.15 -19.78
N SER A 218 -13.04 5.80 -20.82
CA SER A 218 -12.15 4.65 -20.83
C SER A 218 -10.77 5.05 -20.36
N ILE A 219 -10.48 4.86 -19.07
CA ILE A 219 -9.17 5.14 -18.52
C ILE A 219 -8.28 3.93 -18.75
N HIS A 220 -7.52 3.96 -19.85
CA HIS A 220 -6.50 2.96 -20.13
C HIS A 220 -5.20 3.35 -19.45
N ALA A 221 -4.52 2.36 -18.89
CA ALA A 221 -3.18 2.56 -18.34
C ALA A 221 -2.21 2.97 -19.45
N ILE A 222 -1.49 4.07 -19.24
CA ILE A 222 -0.43 4.55 -20.14
C ILE A 222 0.93 3.93 -19.79
N LYS A 223 1.06 3.41 -18.57
CA LYS A 223 2.22 2.67 -18.10
C LYS A 223 1.79 1.65 -17.06
N THR A 224 2.39 0.46 -17.12
CA THR A 224 2.17 -0.62 -16.15
C THR A 224 3.49 -1.23 -15.73
N ASN A 225 3.62 -1.55 -14.44
CA ASN A 225 4.76 -2.27 -13.89
C ASN A 225 4.23 -3.30 -12.88
N LYS A 226 4.84 -4.47 -12.85
CA LYS A 226 4.57 -5.49 -11.85
C LYS A 226 5.87 -5.87 -11.18
N TYR A 227 5.97 -5.56 -9.90
CA TYR A 227 7.17 -5.81 -9.13
C TYR A 227 7.01 -7.06 -8.27
N LYS A 228 8.04 -7.91 -8.26
CA LYS A 228 8.26 -8.92 -7.23
C LYS A 228 9.15 -8.28 -6.16
N LEU A 229 8.70 -8.27 -4.90
CA LEU A 229 9.42 -7.67 -3.79
C LEU A 229 9.82 -8.73 -2.78
N THR A 230 11.04 -8.59 -2.27
CA THR A 230 11.56 -9.36 -1.14
C THR A 230 12.13 -8.39 -0.12
N PHE A 231 11.66 -8.50 1.13
CA PHE A 231 12.13 -7.69 2.23
C PHE A 231 12.98 -8.58 3.14
N LYS A 232 14.24 -8.20 3.34
CA LYS A 232 15.16 -8.84 4.28
C LYS A 232 15.30 -7.98 5.52
N PHE A 233 15.10 -8.56 6.70
CA PHE A 233 15.21 -7.84 7.96
C PHE A 233 16.63 -7.31 8.17
N ILE A 234 16.76 -6.06 8.63
CA ILE A 234 18.02 -5.43 8.97
C ILE A 234 18.06 -5.32 10.49
N GLU A 235 18.95 -6.06 11.13
CA GLU A 235 19.26 -5.84 12.56
C GLU A 235 19.92 -4.46 12.72
N ASN A 236 19.43 -3.65 13.66
CA ASN A 236 19.95 -2.32 13.96
C ASN A 236 21.22 -2.42 14.81
#